data_b14b749400a8ec71c8eacdd54c3e8620
#
_entry.id   b14b749400a8ec71c8eacdd54c3e8620
#
_cell.length_a   1.000
_cell.length_b   1.000
_cell.length_c   1.000
_cell.angle_alpha   90.00
_cell.angle_beta   90.00
_cell.angle_gamma   90.00
#
_symmetry.space_group_name_H-M   'P 1'
#
loop_
_entity.id
_entity.type
_entity.pdbx_description
1 polymer ?
#
loop_
_entity_poly.entity_id
_entity_poly.type
_entity_poly.pdbx_seq_one_letter_code
_entity_poly.pdbx_strand_id
1 'polypeptide(L)'
;DLVVIETAIKTGMRRGELANLLVSHIAFEANRIIVMNGKGAKDRTIPMGDNLKSQLLELCAGKKANEKVFGFKAVSLGMKIKEWGDKAGVPIKAHSLRHYFATNLMERGANIKQVQELLGHESLATTQIYLSLMADHLEDAIQLLE
;
A
#
# COMPACT_ATOMS: atom_id res chain seq x y z
N ASP A 1 -1.03 -5.81 14.79
CA ASP A 1 -2.24 -5.66 14.00
C ASP A 1 -2.33 -4.31 13.32
N LEU A 2 -2.02 -3.23 14.01
CA LEU A 2 -1.99 -1.92 13.38
C LEU A 2 -0.89 -1.77 12.35
N VAL A 3 0.22 -2.50 12.50
CA VAL A 3 1.35 -2.42 11.57
C VAL A 3 0.98 -2.91 10.18
N VAL A 4 0.13 -3.93 10.06
CA VAL A 4 -0.31 -4.41 8.74
C VAL A 4 -1.18 -3.36 8.04
N ILE A 5 -2.02 -2.66 8.76
CA ILE A 5 -2.84 -1.57 8.20
C ILE A 5 -1.95 -0.40 7.79
N GLU A 6 -1.01 0.00 8.65
CA GLU A 6 -0.03 1.05 8.34
C GLU A 6 0.75 0.71 7.08
N THR A 7 1.19 -0.54 6.96
CA THR A 7 1.91 -1.00 5.78
C THR A 7 1.04 -0.90 4.54
N ALA A 8 -0.21 -1.34 4.63
CA ALA A 8 -1.16 -1.26 3.51
C ALA A 8 -1.39 0.18 3.05
N ILE A 9 -1.59 1.09 4.00
CA ILE A 9 -1.84 2.51 3.71
C ILE A 9 -0.63 3.20 3.11
N LYS A 10 0.57 2.82 3.54
CA LYS A 10 1.81 3.49 3.13
C LYS A 10 2.52 2.84 1.95
N THR A 11 2.05 1.70 1.49
CA THR A 11 2.69 0.97 0.37
C THR A 11 1.75 0.66 -0.79
N GLY A 12 0.47 0.63 -0.53
CA GLY A 12 -0.52 0.24 -1.52
C GLY A 12 -0.49 -1.25 -1.87
N MET A 13 0.19 -2.07 -1.09
CA MET A 13 0.30 -3.50 -1.36
C MET A 13 -1.08 -4.19 -1.29
N ARG A 14 -1.25 -5.20 -2.15
CA ARG A 14 -2.45 -6.04 -2.12
C ARG A 14 -2.43 -6.95 -0.90
N ARG A 15 -3.61 -7.39 -0.44
CA ARG A 15 -3.69 -8.28 0.73
C ARG A 15 -2.87 -9.57 0.57
N GLY A 16 -2.85 -10.15 -0.64
CA GLY A 16 -2.03 -11.32 -0.92
C GLY A 16 -0.53 -11.03 -0.82
N GLU A 17 -0.12 -9.86 -1.28
CA GLU A 17 1.26 -9.39 -1.17
C GLU A 17 1.65 -9.17 0.29
N LEU A 18 0.77 -8.56 1.07
CA LEU A 18 0.99 -8.37 2.52
C LEU A 18 1.09 -9.71 3.24
N ALA A 19 0.18 -10.62 2.94
CA ALA A 19 0.15 -11.94 3.58
C ALA A 19 1.38 -12.78 3.24
N ASN A 20 1.95 -12.60 2.05
CA ASN A 20 3.09 -13.37 1.59
C ASN A 20 4.44 -12.67 1.78
N LEU A 21 4.44 -11.46 2.34
CA LEU A 21 5.66 -10.71 2.56
C LEU A 21 6.57 -11.44 3.56
N LEU A 22 7.80 -11.72 3.14
CA LEU A 22 8.81 -12.34 3.99
C LEU A 22 9.75 -11.29 4.56
N VAL A 23 10.34 -11.58 5.70
CA VAL A 23 11.34 -10.70 6.32
C VAL A 23 12.48 -10.38 5.34
N SER A 24 12.92 -11.38 4.57
CA SER A 24 13.98 -11.20 3.57
C SER A 24 13.62 -10.25 2.43
N HIS A 25 12.32 -9.97 2.25
CA HIS A 25 11.87 -9.04 1.20
C HIS A 25 11.93 -7.58 1.64
N ILE A 26 12.31 -7.33 2.88
CA ILE A 26 12.48 -5.96 3.38
C ILE A 26 13.97 -5.64 3.45
N ALA A 27 14.39 -4.73 2.58
CA ALA A 27 15.78 -4.24 2.59
C ALA A 27 15.84 -3.02 3.52
N PHE A 28 16.00 -3.28 4.82
CA PHE A 28 15.99 -2.22 5.82
C PHE A 28 17.06 -1.17 5.60
N GLU A 29 18.27 -1.60 5.23
CA GLU A 29 19.37 -0.66 4.99
C GLU A 29 19.12 0.27 3.81
N ALA A 30 18.41 -0.21 2.80
CA ALA A 30 18.08 0.57 1.61
C ALA A 30 16.71 1.26 1.73
N ASN A 31 15.98 1.07 2.82
CA ASN A 31 14.63 1.60 3.03
C ASN A 31 13.65 1.18 1.94
N ARG A 32 13.66 -0.10 1.57
CA ARG A 32 12.84 -0.64 0.48
C ARG A 32 12.13 -1.91 0.88
N ILE A 33 10.91 -2.05 0.39
CA ILE A 33 10.18 -3.33 0.41
C ILE A 33 10.17 -3.85 -1.03
N ILE A 34 10.56 -5.10 -1.20
CA ILE A 34 10.55 -5.76 -2.50
C ILE A 34 9.30 -6.63 -2.57
N VAL A 35 8.39 -6.29 -3.48
CA VAL A 35 7.17 -7.06 -3.69
C VAL A 35 7.44 -8.07 -4.78
N MET A 36 7.44 -9.33 -4.41
CA MET A 36 7.68 -10.44 -5.33
C MET A 36 6.37 -10.84 -5.99
N ASN A 37 6.31 -10.72 -7.30
CA ASN A 37 5.14 -11.10 -8.06
C ASN A 37 5.44 -12.36 -8.88
N GLY A 38 4.76 -13.45 -8.55
CA GLY A 38 4.87 -14.67 -9.33
C GLY A 38 4.15 -14.56 -10.68
N LYS A 39 4.22 -15.61 -11.49
CA LYS A 39 3.46 -15.75 -12.75
C LYS A 39 3.81 -14.74 -13.85
N GLY A 40 5.09 -14.42 -14.01
CA GLY A 40 5.54 -13.55 -15.08
C GLY A 40 5.31 -12.05 -14.88
N ALA A 41 4.68 -11.66 -13.78
CA ALA A 41 4.59 -10.26 -13.41
C ALA A 41 5.94 -9.77 -12.88
N LYS A 42 6.26 -8.50 -13.12
CA LYS A 42 7.51 -7.92 -12.62
C LYS A 42 7.43 -7.68 -11.11
N ASP A 43 8.54 -7.94 -10.44
CA ASP A 43 8.70 -7.51 -9.07
C ASP A 43 8.78 -5.99 -9.03
N ARG A 44 8.36 -5.41 -7.94
CA ARG A 44 8.47 -3.97 -7.75
C ARG A 44 9.06 -3.64 -6.39
N THR A 45 9.63 -2.47 -6.29
CA THR A 45 10.25 -2.00 -5.06
C THR A 45 9.51 -0.77 -4.56
N ILE A 46 9.16 -0.77 -3.29
CA ILE A 46 8.43 0.33 -2.67
C ILE A 46 9.31 0.96 -1.59
N PRO A 47 9.60 2.26 -1.68
CA PRO A 47 10.33 2.95 -0.62
C PRO A 47 9.54 2.99 0.68
N MET A 48 10.25 2.87 1.81
CA MET A 48 9.65 3.03 3.13
C MET A 48 10.03 4.38 3.73
N GLY A 49 9.07 5.01 4.38
CA GLY A 49 9.36 6.13 5.27
C GLY A 49 9.90 5.63 6.62
N ASP A 50 10.44 6.55 7.40
CA ASP A 50 11.12 6.21 8.67
C ASP A 50 10.17 5.57 9.69
N ASN A 51 8.95 6.06 9.78
CA ASN A 51 7.98 5.52 10.75
C ASN A 51 7.60 4.08 10.42
N LEU A 52 7.32 3.79 9.16
CA LEU A 52 7.00 2.43 8.74
C LEU A 52 8.19 1.50 8.95
N LYS A 53 9.39 1.97 8.59
CA LYS A 53 10.62 1.21 8.81
C LYS A 53 10.79 0.82 10.28
N SER A 54 10.61 1.77 11.19
CA SER A 54 10.74 1.52 12.64
C SER A 54 9.74 0.49 13.12
N GLN A 55 8.49 0.58 12.68
CA GLN A 55 7.45 -0.37 13.04
C GLN A 55 7.75 -1.78 12.52
N LEU A 56 8.23 -1.88 11.28
CA LEU A 56 8.58 -3.18 10.68
C LEU A 56 9.84 -3.78 11.32
N LEU A 57 10.83 -2.96 11.68
CA LEU A 57 12.00 -3.43 12.40
C LEU A 57 11.60 -4.07 13.73
N GLU A 58 10.74 -3.42 14.48
CA GLU A 58 10.25 -3.94 15.76
C GLU A 58 9.48 -5.25 15.57
N LEU A 59 8.60 -5.29 14.57
CA LEU A 59 7.79 -6.48 14.28
C LEU A 59 8.65 -7.66 13.83
N CYS A 60 9.69 -7.41 13.04
CA CYS A 60 10.55 -8.45 12.50
C CYS A 60 11.67 -8.89 13.46
N ALA A 61 11.84 -8.21 14.59
CA ALA A 61 12.87 -8.56 15.57
C ALA A 61 12.69 -10.00 16.04
N GLY A 62 13.74 -10.80 15.93
CA GLY A 62 13.71 -12.21 16.31
C GLY A 62 13.13 -13.15 15.26
N LYS A 63 12.64 -12.65 14.15
CA LYS A 63 12.15 -13.47 13.05
C LYS A 63 13.28 -13.85 12.11
N LYS A 64 13.16 -15.04 11.50
CA LYS A 64 14.11 -15.50 10.49
C LYS A 64 13.78 -14.88 9.14
N ALA A 65 14.76 -14.86 8.24
CA ALA A 65 14.61 -14.27 6.90
C ALA A 65 13.47 -14.88 6.08
N ASN A 66 13.22 -16.18 6.26
CA ASN A 66 12.17 -16.89 5.53
C ASN A 66 10.80 -16.90 6.22
N GLU A 67 10.68 -16.21 7.35
CA GLU A 67 9.38 -16.09 8.01
C GLU A 67 8.56 -14.96 7.42
N LYS A 68 7.25 -15.13 7.47
CA LYS A 68 6.32 -14.09 7.05
C LYS A 68 6.35 -12.94 8.07
N VAL A 69 6.31 -11.71 7.55
CA VAL A 69 6.27 -10.51 8.38
C VAL A 69 4.97 -10.46 9.18
N PHE A 70 3.85 -10.73 8.50
CA PHE A 70 2.53 -10.79 9.13
C PHE A 70 2.04 -12.23 9.16
N GLY A 71 1.51 -12.66 10.27
CA GLY A 71 1.11 -14.06 10.48
C GLY A 71 -0.25 -14.44 9.91
N PHE A 72 -0.70 -13.80 8.83
CA PHE A 72 -2.04 -14.03 8.26
C PHE A 72 -1.97 -14.66 6.87
N LYS A 73 -2.93 -15.54 6.58
CA LYS A 73 -3.22 -15.93 5.20
C LYS A 73 -4.01 -14.80 4.52
N ALA A 74 -3.92 -14.70 3.20
CA ALA A 74 -4.58 -13.63 2.45
C ALA A 74 -6.08 -13.49 2.76
N VAL A 75 -6.80 -14.60 2.77
CA VAL A 75 -8.24 -14.60 3.08
C VAL A 75 -8.50 -14.14 4.51
N SER A 76 -7.73 -14.66 5.46
CA SER A 76 -7.86 -14.28 6.88
C SER A 76 -7.55 -12.81 7.09
N LEU A 77 -6.54 -12.29 6.41
CA LEU A 77 -6.18 -10.87 6.48
C LEU A 77 -7.31 -9.98 5.98
N GLY A 78 -7.94 -10.33 4.87
CA GLY A 78 -9.08 -9.59 4.34
C GLY A 78 -10.23 -9.52 5.33
N MET A 79 -10.53 -10.65 5.98
CA MET A 79 -11.58 -10.73 7.00
C MET A 79 -11.23 -9.89 8.23
N LYS A 80 -9.98 -9.91 8.66
CA LYS A 80 -9.50 -9.13 9.82
C LYS A 80 -9.57 -7.63 9.55
N ILE A 81 -9.17 -7.19 8.39
CA ILE A 81 -9.24 -5.77 8.01
C ILE A 81 -10.70 -5.30 8.07
N LYS A 82 -11.62 -6.08 7.53
CA LYS A 82 -13.04 -5.78 7.59
C LYS A 82 -13.54 -5.70 9.03
N GLU A 83 -13.17 -6.67 9.86
CA GLU A 83 -13.53 -6.71 11.28
C GLU A 83 -13.04 -5.47 12.03
N TRP A 84 -11.79 -5.11 11.83
CA TRP A 84 -11.21 -3.91 12.47
C TRP A 84 -11.92 -2.64 12.04
N GLY A 85 -12.24 -2.53 10.76
CA GLY A 85 -13.01 -1.39 10.24
C GLY A 85 -14.39 -1.30 10.87
N ASP A 86 -15.11 -2.41 10.93
CA ASP A 86 -16.44 -2.47 11.53
C ASP A 86 -16.40 -2.06 13.00
N LYS A 87 -15.40 -2.53 13.75
CA LYS A 87 -15.22 -2.15 15.16
C LYS A 87 -14.93 -0.67 15.33
N ALA A 88 -14.23 -0.07 14.39
CA ALA A 88 -13.90 1.35 14.43
C ALA A 88 -15.01 2.24 13.86
N GLY A 89 -16.11 1.64 13.37
CA GLY A 89 -17.19 2.38 12.74
C GLY A 89 -16.87 2.87 11.33
N VAL A 90 -15.80 2.36 10.72
CA VAL A 90 -15.36 2.73 9.38
C VAL A 90 -15.32 1.48 8.52
N PRO A 91 -16.31 1.27 7.64
CA PRO A 91 -16.32 0.07 6.80
C PRO A 91 -15.17 0.13 5.78
N ILE A 92 -14.19 -0.73 5.96
CA ILE A 92 -13.02 -0.84 5.08
C ILE A 92 -12.82 -2.28 4.59
N LYS A 93 -12.17 -2.39 3.45
CA LYS A 93 -11.69 -3.65 2.87
C LYS A 93 -10.21 -3.46 2.53
N ALA A 94 -9.49 -4.55 2.32
CA ALA A 94 -8.08 -4.47 1.89
C ALA A 94 -7.92 -3.60 0.64
N HIS A 95 -8.84 -3.73 -0.31
CA HIS A 95 -8.85 -2.93 -1.53
C HIS A 95 -9.03 -1.43 -1.25
N SER A 96 -9.80 -1.08 -0.23
CA SER A 96 -10.01 0.32 0.19
C SER A 96 -8.72 0.97 0.68
N LEU A 97 -7.87 0.22 1.36
CA LEU A 97 -6.59 0.72 1.86
C LEU A 97 -5.63 1.04 0.71
N ARG A 98 -5.63 0.21 -0.31
CA ARG A 98 -4.85 0.42 -1.53
C ARG A 98 -5.36 1.64 -2.31
N HIS A 99 -6.67 1.80 -2.37
CA HIS A 99 -7.33 2.95 -2.95
C HIS A 99 -6.95 4.25 -2.23
N TYR A 100 -6.99 4.20 -0.91
CA TYR A 100 -6.59 5.32 -0.05
C TYR A 100 -5.14 5.72 -0.31
N PHE A 101 -4.22 4.76 -0.42
CA PHE A 101 -2.83 5.02 -0.73
C PHE A 101 -2.68 5.80 -2.05
N ALA A 102 -3.32 5.31 -3.10
CA ALA A 102 -3.26 5.96 -4.42
C ALA A 102 -3.83 7.38 -4.38
N THR A 103 -5.01 7.54 -3.79
CA THR A 103 -5.68 8.84 -3.67
C THR A 103 -4.84 9.82 -2.86
N ASN A 104 -4.32 9.39 -1.72
CA ASN A 104 -3.53 10.23 -0.84
C ASN A 104 -2.23 10.70 -1.51
N LEU A 105 -1.56 9.82 -2.25
CA LEU A 105 -0.36 10.20 -3.00
C LEU A 105 -0.66 11.24 -4.07
N MET A 106 -1.75 11.05 -4.81
CA MET A 106 -2.12 11.98 -5.89
C MET A 106 -2.55 13.32 -5.35
N GLU A 107 -3.27 13.36 -4.23
CA GLU A 107 -3.64 14.60 -3.56
C GLU A 107 -2.42 15.37 -3.04
N ARG A 108 -1.34 14.65 -2.70
CA ARG A 108 -0.09 15.25 -2.24
C ARG A 108 0.88 15.58 -3.37
N GLY A 109 0.47 15.42 -4.61
CA GLY A 109 1.25 15.86 -5.77
C GLY A 109 1.96 14.79 -6.57
N ALA A 110 1.79 13.52 -6.23
CA ALA A 110 2.34 12.44 -7.05
C ALA A 110 1.61 12.37 -8.39
N ASN A 111 2.34 12.06 -9.46
CA ASN A 111 1.70 11.87 -10.76
C ASN A 111 1.22 10.42 -10.92
N ILE A 112 0.34 10.22 -11.89
CA ILE A 112 -0.27 8.90 -12.13
C ILE A 112 0.78 7.81 -12.42
N LYS A 113 1.85 8.16 -13.12
CA LYS A 113 2.89 7.22 -13.47
C LYS A 113 3.62 6.70 -12.24
N GLN A 114 3.92 7.60 -11.29
CA GLN A 114 4.52 7.21 -10.01
C GLN A 114 3.60 6.28 -9.23
N VAL A 115 2.31 6.60 -9.18
CA VAL A 115 1.32 5.77 -8.48
C VAL A 115 1.20 4.40 -9.13
N GLN A 116 1.14 4.34 -10.46
CA GLN A 116 1.06 3.07 -11.19
C GLN A 116 2.29 2.19 -10.95
N GLU A 117 3.49 2.77 -10.92
CA GLU A 117 4.70 2.01 -10.64
C GLU A 117 4.69 1.43 -9.24
N LEU A 118 4.29 2.21 -8.24
CA LEU A 118 4.20 1.76 -6.86
C LEU A 118 3.14 0.66 -6.69
N LEU A 119 2.04 0.76 -7.41
CA LEU A 119 0.95 -0.23 -7.35
C LEU A 119 1.19 -1.46 -8.23
N GLY A 120 2.17 -1.44 -9.10
CA GLY A 120 2.47 -2.57 -9.99
C GLY A 120 1.76 -2.52 -11.32
N HIS A 121 1.68 -1.37 -11.92
CA HIS A 121 1.14 -1.16 -13.27
C HIS A 121 -0.30 -1.61 -13.52
N GLU A 122 -1.17 -1.51 -12.49
CA GLU A 122 -2.42 -2.01 -12.71
C GLU A 122 -3.51 -1.16 -12.70
N SER A 123 -4.22 -1.09 -13.33
CA SER A 123 -5.62 -1.16 -13.05
C SER A 123 -6.40 0.05 -13.45
N LEU A 124 -7.51 -0.30 -14.02
CA LEU A 124 -8.66 0.53 -14.23
C LEU A 124 -9.00 1.36 -12.99
N ALA A 125 -8.87 0.79 -11.78
CA ALA A 125 -9.13 1.48 -10.53
C ALA A 125 -8.20 2.67 -10.31
N THR A 126 -6.90 2.51 -10.54
CA THR A 126 -5.93 3.60 -10.45
C THR A 126 -6.22 4.68 -11.48
N THR A 127 -6.58 4.27 -12.70
CA THR A 127 -6.94 5.20 -13.77
C THR A 127 -8.19 5.99 -13.43
N GLN A 128 -9.21 5.35 -12.86
CA GLN A 128 -10.44 6.01 -12.44
C GLN A 128 -10.20 7.04 -11.34
N ILE A 129 -9.37 6.70 -10.33
CA ILE A 129 -8.97 7.64 -9.30
C ILE A 129 -8.28 8.85 -9.91
N TYR A 130 -7.35 8.60 -10.84
CA TYR A 130 -6.61 9.65 -11.50
C TYR A 130 -7.55 10.61 -12.26
N LEU A 131 -8.47 10.05 -13.04
CA LEU A 131 -9.42 10.88 -13.82
C LEU A 131 -10.30 11.74 -12.91
N SER A 132 -10.75 11.17 -11.80
CA SER A 132 -11.55 11.90 -10.81
C SER A 132 -10.75 13.05 -10.17
N LEU A 133 -9.54 12.78 -9.71
CA LEU A 133 -8.69 13.80 -9.09
C LEU A 133 -8.22 14.86 -10.08
N MET A 134 -7.96 14.47 -11.33
CA MET A 134 -7.59 15.43 -12.38
C MET A 134 -8.71 16.41 -12.67
N ALA A 135 -9.96 15.96 -12.67
CA ALA A 135 -11.09 16.87 -12.84
C ALA A 135 -11.13 17.93 -11.73
N ASP A 136 -10.95 17.51 -10.48
CA ASP A 136 -10.91 18.41 -9.34
C ASP A 136 -9.73 19.39 -9.43
N HIS A 137 -8.55 18.89 -9.78
CA HIS A 137 -7.35 19.71 -9.93
C HIS A 137 -7.48 20.75 -11.05
N LEU A 138 -8.15 20.38 -12.14
CA LEU A 138 -8.38 21.31 -13.24
C LEU A 138 -9.33 22.43 -12.82
N GLU A 139 -10.36 22.12 -12.05
CA GLU A 139 -11.25 23.14 -11.50
C GLU A 139 -10.49 24.11 -10.59
N ASP A 140 -9.68 23.60 -9.69
CA ASP A 140 -8.86 24.39 -8.79
C ASP A 140 -7.88 25.28 -9.57
N ALA A 141 -7.26 24.74 -10.60
CA ALA A 141 -6.33 25.49 -11.44
C ALA A 141 -7.03 26.64 -12.18
N ILE A 142 -8.23 26.40 -12.67
CA ILE A 142 -9.00 27.43 -13.36
C ILE A 142 -9.42 28.55 -12.39
N GLN A 143 -9.73 28.19 -11.14
CA GLN A 143 -10.06 29.18 -10.11
C GLN A 143 -8.91 30.17 -9.87
N LEU A 144 -7.68 29.76 -10.07
CA LEU A 144 -6.52 30.66 -9.92
C LEU A 144 -6.50 31.79 -10.96
N LEU A 145 -7.22 31.60 -12.06
CA LEU A 145 -7.33 32.63 -13.13
C LEU A 145 -8.44 33.64 -12.88
N GLU A 146 -9.34 33.38 -11.97
CA GLU A 146 -10.44 34.25 -11.62
C GLU A 146 -9.99 35.27 -10.55
#